data_d914b70684cadf2dd336c120f82207fd
#
_entry.id   d914b70684cadf2dd336c120f82207fd
#
_cell.length_a   1.000
_cell.length_b   1.000
_cell.length_c   1.000
_cell.angle_alpha   90.00
_cell.angle_beta   90.00
_cell.angle_gamma   90.00
#
_symmetry.space_group_name_H-M   'P 1'
#
loop_
_entity.id
_entity.type
_entity.pdbx_description
1 polymer ?
#
loop_
_entity_poly.entity_id
_entity_poly.type
_entity_poly.pdbx_seq_one_letter_code
_entity_poly.pdbx_strand_id
1 'polypeptide(L)'
;VVIDRNPQARERFASWDVQVVVGGATDPDTLREAGGDRADLFVASTDSDEINLLASLLAKGLGAKEAFCFVGKGGYVEVLTDPRTAEILGTRIDRVLWPQRAMAREIVEVILVPGEGSASWSTG
;
A
#
# COMPACT_ATOMS: atom_id res chain seq x y z
N VAL A 1 3.51 0.83 10.05
CA VAL A 1 4.03 -0.52 9.78
C VAL A 1 4.47 -0.63 8.33
N VAL A 2 5.62 -1.20 8.10
CA VAL A 2 6.16 -1.44 6.76
C VAL A 2 6.22 -2.95 6.52
N ILE A 3 5.75 -3.40 5.37
CA ILE A 3 5.89 -4.79 4.93
C ILE A 3 6.91 -4.82 3.79
N ASP A 4 7.91 -5.67 3.90
CA ASP A 4 8.92 -5.86 2.87
C ASP A 4 9.38 -7.33 2.85
N ARG A 5 9.57 -7.89 1.67
CA ARG A 5 10.08 -9.25 1.52
C ARG A 5 11.55 -9.36 1.94
N ASN A 6 12.28 -8.28 1.85
CA ASN A 6 13.71 -8.26 2.12
C ASN A 6 13.97 -8.05 3.61
N PRO A 7 14.62 -9.01 4.31
CA PRO A 7 14.96 -8.84 5.71
C PRO A 7 15.83 -7.62 6.01
N GLN A 8 16.57 -7.13 5.02
CA GLN A 8 17.40 -5.92 5.15
C GLN A 8 16.56 -4.65 5.38
N ALA A 9 15.25 -4.72 5.14
CA ALA A 9 14.36 -3.60 5.44
C ALA A 9 14.41 -3.22 6.93
N ARG A 10 14.65 -4.18 7.83
CA ARG A 10 14.80 -3.88 9.26
C ARG A 10 15.94 -2.93 9.52
N GLU A 11 17.05 -3.08 8.84
CA GLU A 11 18.20 -2.17 8.96
C GLU A 11 17.91 -0.83 8.30
N ARG A 12 17.30 -0.86 7.13
CA ARG A 12 16.97 0.35 6.37
C ARG A 12 16.03 1.28 7.12
N PHE A 13 15.09 0.72 7.89
CA PHE A 13 14.11 1.48 8.65
C PHE A 13 14.43 1.53 10.16
N ALA A 14 15.63 1.10 10.58
CA ALA A 14 15.97 1.00 12.00
C ALA A 14 15.94 2.34 12.74
N SER A 15 16.23 3.45 12.04
CA SER A 15 16.19 4.79 12.61
C SER A 15 14.79 5.44 12.57
N TRP A 16 13.81 4.77 11.99
CA TRP A 16 12.45 5.25 11.83
C TRP A 16 11.57 4.64 12.93
N ASP A 17 10.62 5.41 13.40
CA ASP A 17 9.63 4.91 14.35
C ASP A 17 8.54 4.11 13.64
N VAL A 18 8.95 3.00 13.04
CA VAL A 18 8.05 2.10 12.32
C VAL A 18 8.36 0.64 12.67
N GLN A 19 7.32 -0.16 12.74
CA GLN A 19 7.45 -1.61 12.81
C GLN A 19 7.67 -2.16 11.41
N VAL A 20 8.61 -3.06 11.25
CA VAL A 20 8.87 -3.76 9.99
C VAL A 20 8.43 -5.21 10.12
N VAL A 21 7.58 -5.65 9.21
CA VAL A 21 7.17 -7.05 9.07
C VAL A 21 7.82 -7.59 7.79
N VAL A 22 8.65 -8.61 7.93
CA VAL A 22 9.31 -9.23 6.79
C VAL A 22 8.40 -10.33 6.25
N GLY A 23 7.99 -10.17 4.99
CA GLY A 23 7.09 -11.11 4.35
C GLY A 23 6.54 -10.57 3.04
N GLY A 24 5.72 -11.36 2.37
CA GLY A 24 5.08 -10.97 1.12
C GLY A 24 3.81 -10.17 1.35
N ALA A 25 3.66 -9.06 0.66
CA ALA A 25 2.47 -8.21 0.77
C ALA A 25 1.20 -8.85 0.21
N THR A 26 1.31 -9.97 -0.48
CA THR A 26 0.17 -10.74 -0.99
C THR A 26 -0.13 -11.98 -0.16
N ASP A 27 0.54 -12.13 0.98
CA ASP A 27 0.26 -13.19 1.94
C ASP A 27 -0.71 -12.65 3.00
N PRO A 28 -1.93 -13.21 3.11
CA PRO A 28 -2.89 -12.75 4.11
C PRO A 28 -2.38 -12.81 5.54
N ASP A 29 -1.57 -13.81 5.88
CA ASP A 29 -1.01 -13.91 7.23
C ASP A 29 -0.03 -12.79 7.53
N THR A 30 0.81 -12.43 6.55
CA THR A 30 1.70 -11.27 6.66
C THR A 30 0.91 -9.97 6.81
N LEU A 31 -0.16 -9.82 6.03
CA LEU A 31 -1.02 -8.63 6.13
C LEU A 31 -1.68 -8.53 7.51
N ARG A 32 -2.16 -9.63 8.05
CA ARG A 32 -2.75 -9.64 9.40
C ARG A 32 -1.71 -9.33 10.47
N GLU A 33 -0.53 -9.92 10.38
CA GLU A 33 0.57 -9.64 11.31
C GLU A 33 0.92 -8.16 11.33
N ALA A 34 0.90 -7.51 10.19
CA ALA A 34 1.16 -6.08 10.05
C ALA A 34 -0.02 -5.19 10.46
N GLY A 35 -1.17 -5.79 10.78
CA GLY A 35 -2.37 -5.04 11.14
C GLY A 35 -3.20 -4.57 9.94
N GLY A 36 -3.00 -5.18 8.77
CA GLY A 36 -3.74 -4.82 7.55
C GLY A 36 -5.25 -5.00 7.68
N ASP A 37 -5.69 -5.92 8.53
CA ASP A 37 -7.10 -6.20 8.78
C ASP A 37 -7.82 -5.10 9.58
N ARG A 38 -7.06 -4.19 10.20
CA ARG A 38 -7.61 -3.08 10.99
C ARG A 38 -6.97 -1.73 10.62
N ALA A 39 -6.30 -1.68 9.50
CA ALA A 39 -5.64 -0.46 9.06
C ALA A 39 -6.66 0.60 8.66
N ASP A 40 -6.41 1.84 9.05
CA ASP A 40 -7.18 2.98 8.54
C ASP A 40 -6.82 3.27 7.10
N LEU A 41 -5.55 3.09 6.75
CA LEU A 41 -5.06 3.26 5.39
C LEU A 41 -3.99 2.22 5.08
N PHE A 42 -4.16 1.53 3.99
CA PHE A 42 -3.17 0.63 3.40
C PHE A 42 -2.63 1.26 2.13
N VAL A 43 -1.31 1.29 1.99
CA VAL A 43 -0.66 1.84 0.80
C VAL A 43 0.23 0.76 0.18
N ALA A 44 -0.05 0.42 -1.06
CA ALA A 44 0.76 -0.53 -1.83
C ALA A 44 1.61 0.24 -2.85
N SER A 45 2.92 0.22 -2.64
CA SER A 45 3.86 1.02 -3.43
C SER A 45 5.14 0.25 -3.77
N THR A 46 5.03 -1.04 -4.05
CA THR A 46 6.17 -1.84 -4.53
C THR A 46 6.46 -1.51 -5.99
N ASP A 47 7.50 -2.09 -6.54
CA ASP A 47 7.85 -1.94 -7.96
C ASP A 47 7.01 -2.83 -8.90
N SER A 48 6.09 -3.62 -8.36
CA SER A 48 5.22 -4.50 -9.14
C SER A 48 3.76 -4.04 -9.06
N ASP A 49 3.19 -3.66 -10.19
CA ASP A 49 1.78 -3.27 -10.27
C ASP A 49 0.85 -4.39 -9.84
N GLU A 50 1.15 -5.63 -10.26
CA GLU A 50 0.36 -6.80 -9.93
C GLU A 50 0.34 -7.06 -8.43
N ILE A 51 1.48 -6.92 -7.76
CA ILE A 51 1.56 -7.07 -6.30
C ILE A 51 0.78 -5.95 -5.63
N ASN A 52 0.93 -4.71 -6.09
CA ASN A 52 0.23 -3.57 -5.51
C ASN A 52 -1.28 -3.73 -5.61
N LEU A 53 -1.77 -4.19 -6.76
CA LEU A 53 -3.19 -4.43 -6.98
C LEU A 53 -3.72 -5.54 -6.06
N LEU A 54 -3.06 -6.67 -6.06
CA LEU A 54 -3.51 -7.81 -5.26
C LEU A 54 -3.43 -7.50 -3.77
N ALA A 55 -2.35 -6.88 -3.31
CA ALA A 55 -2.19 -6.51 -1.90
C ALA A 55 -3.29 -5.53 -1.46
N SER A 56 -3.63 -4.55 -2.30
CA SER A 56 -4.69 -3.59 -2.00
C SER A 56 -6.05 -4.27 -1.88
N LEU A 57 -6.36 -5.20 -2.79
CA LEU A 57 -7.61 -5.95 -2.75
C LEU A 57 -7.67 -6.85 -1.51
N LEU A 58 -6.58 -7.54 -1.18
CA LEU A 58 -6.52 -8.39 -0.01
C LEU A 58 -6.66 -7.58 1.28
N ALA A 59 -6.00 -6.45 1.39
CA ALA A 59 -6.12 -5.58 2.56
C ALA A 59 -7.56 -5.11 2.75
N LYS A 60 -8.24 -4.69 1.68
CA LYS A 60 -9.65 -4.31 1.74
C LYS A 60 -10.52 -5.49 2.14
N GLY A 61 -10.28 -6.65 1.57
CA GLY A 61 -11.01 -7.87 1.91
C GLY A 61 -10.82 -8.30 3.36
N LEU A 62 -9.66 -8.03 3.95
CA LEU A 62 -9.38 -8.33 5.36
C LEU A 62 -9.98 -7.31 6.32
N GLY A 63 -10.27 -6.09 5.87
CA GLY A 63 -10.91 -5.09 6.71
C GLY A 63 -10.25 -3.72 6.75
N ALA A 64 -9.21 -3.47 5.94
CA ALA A 64 -8.65 -2.13 5.83
C ALA A 64 -9.72 -1.14 5.36
N LYS A 65 -9.77 0.03 5.97
CA LYS A 65 -10.80 1.03 5.66
C LYS A 65 -10.59 1.64 4.29
N GLU A 66 -9.35 2.01 3.99
CA GLU A 66 -8.96 2.57 2.70
C GLU A 66 -7.71 1.89 2.18
N ALA A 67 -7.60 1.78 0.87
CA ALA A 67 -6.41 1.29 0.21
C ALA A 67 -6.04 2.21 -0.95
N PHE A 68 -4.78 2.61 -0.98
CA PHE A 68 -4.18 3.38 -2.06
C PHE A 68 -3.18 2.49 -2.79
N CYS A 69 -3.30 2.43 -4.10
CA CYS A 69 -2.49 1.57 -4.95
C CYS A 69 -1.69 2.40 -5.94
N PHE A 70 -0.38 2.29 -5.88
CA PHE A 70 0.50 2.90 -6.88
C PHE A 70 0.64 1.97 -8.09
N VAL A 71 0.57 2.55 -9.28
CA VAL A 71 0.77 1.83 -10.53
C VAL A 71 1.78 2.56 -11.41
N GLY A 72 2.57 1.78 -12.15
CA GLY A 72 3.54 2.31 -13.10
C GLY A 72 3.00 2.49 -14.51
N LYS A 73 1.80 1.97 -14.78
CA LYS A 73 1.15 2.05 -16.10
C LYS A 73 -0.18 2.77 -15.98
N GLY A 74 -0.34 3.84 -16.77
CA GLY A 74 -1.58 4.64 -16.76
C GLY A 74 -2.82 3.90 -17.17
N GLY A 75 -2.69 2.83 -17.97
CA GLY A 75 -3.83 2.00 -18.38
C GLY A 75 -4.58 1.37 -17.21
N TYR A 76 -3.90 1.09 -16.09
CA TYR A 76 -4.57 0.60 -14.90
C TYR A 76 -5.52 1.62 -14.29
N VAL A 77 -5.20 2.90 -14.39
CA VAL A 77 -6.04 3.95 -13.82
C VAL A 77 -7.43 3.94 -14.44
N GLU A 78 -7.50 3.84 -15.77
CA GLU A 78 -8.78 3.82 -16.48
C GLU A 78 -9.65 2.65 -16.07
N VAL A 79 -9.08 1.45 -16.02
CA VAL A 79 -9.81 0.22 -15.69
C VAL A 79 -10.22 0.21 -14.21
N LEU A 80 -9.30 0.54 -13.32
CA LEU A 80 -9.54 0.41 -11.89
C LEU A 80 -10.44 1.51 -11.32
N THR A 81 -10.53 2.65 -11.99
CA THR A 81 -11.42 3.73 -11.58
C THR A 81 -12.80 3.65 -12.26
N ASP A 82 -12.99 2.71 -13.17
CA ASP A 82 -14.29 2.48 -13.79
C ASP A 82 -15.26 1.83 -12.78
N PRO A 83 -16.46 2.39 -12.57
CA PRO A 83 -17.44 1.81 -11.66
C PRO A 83 -17.78 0.34 -11.95
N ARG A 84 -17.72 -0.08 -13.21
CA ARG A 84 -17.98 -1.48 -13.60
C ARG A 84 -16.93 -2.43 -12.99
N THR A 85 -15.69 -1.99 -12.89
CA THR A 85 -14.64 -2.79 -12.27
C THR A 85 -14.91 -3.01 -10.78
N ALA A 86 -15.29 -1.96 -10.08
CA ALA A 86 -15.65 -2.05 -8.66
C ALA A 86 -16.85 -2.99 -8.44
N GLU A 87 -17.81 -2.96 -9.33
CA GLU A 87 -18.98 -3.86 -9.27
C GLU A 87 -18.57 -5.32 -9.45
N ILE A 88 -17.70 -5.61 -10.42
CA ILE A 88 -17.21 -6.97 -10.68
C ILE A 88 -16.39 -7.50 -9.49
N LEU A 89 -15.54 -6.65 -8.91
CA LEU A 89 -14.68 -7.03 -7.79
C LEU A 89 -15.42 -7.12 -6.45
N GLY A 90 -16.58 -6.50 -6.34
CA GLY A 90 -17.30 -6.39 -5.07
C GLY A 90 -16.66 -5.45 -4.05
N THR A 91 -15.61 -4.76 -4.43
CA THR A 91 -14.92 -3.75 -3.66
C THR A 91 -14.21 -2.79 -4.60
N ARG A 92 -13.71 -1.70 -4.08
CA ARG A 92 -12.93 -0.78 -4.88
C ARG A 92 -11.62 -0.43 -4.16
N ILE A 93 -10.61 -0.12 -4.95
CA ILE A 93 -9.40 0.52 -4.48
C ILE A 93 -9.72 2.01 -4.37
N ASP A 94 -9.56 2.59 -3.18
CA ASP A 94 -10.02 3.95 -2.90
C ASP A 94 -9.28 5.00 -3.74
N ARG A 95 -7.99 4.79 -3.97
CA ARG A 95 -7.21 5.61 -4.89
C ARG A 95 -6.21 4.77 -5.66
N VAL A 96 -6.15 5.01 -6.97
CA VAL A 96 -5.12 4.46 -7.84
C VAL A 96 -4.23 5.63 -8.24
N LEU A 97 -2.96 5.56 -7.92
CA LEU A 97 -2.01 6.65 -8.11
C LEU A 97 -1.00 6.26 -9.19
N TRP A 98 -0.92 7.07 -10.20
CA TRP A 98 0.06 6.92 -11.28
C TRP A 98 0.99 8.13 -11.27
N PRO A 99 2.03 8.13 -10.40
CA PRO A 99 2.94 9.24 -10.34
C PRO A 99 3.80 9.29 -11.58
N GLN A 100 4.09 10.50 -12.07
CA GLN A 100 5.12 10.67 -13.06
C GLN A 100 6.47 10.33 -12.42
N ARG A 101 7.41 9.91 -13.27
CA ARG A 101 8.70 9.37 -12.83
C ARG A 101 9.44 10.23 -11.79
N ALA A 102 9.36 11.56 -11.93
CA ALA A 102 10.00 12.48 -10.99
C ALA A 102 9.30 12.53 -9.63
N MET A 103 7.98 12.32 -9.62
CA MET A 103 7.17 12.35 -8.39
C MET A 103 7.26 11.04 -7.61
N ALA A 104 7.54 9.93 -8.27
CA ALA A 104 7.61 8.63 -7.62
C ALA A 104 8.65 8.58 -6.50
N ARG A 105 9.76 9.29 -6.64
CA ARG A 105 10.80 9.35 -5.63
C ARG A 105 10.36 10.04 -4.35
N GLU A 106 9.46 11.00 -4.45
CA GLU A 106 8.97 11.75 -3.30
C GLU A 106 7.85 11.00 -2.60
N ILE A 107 6.99 10.35 -3.37
CA ILE A 107 5.77 9.72 -2.86
C ILE A 107 6.06 8.43 -2.08
N VAL A 108 7.07 7.64 -2.49
CA VAL A 108 7.38 6.37 -1.82
C VAL A 108 7.88 6.55 -0.38
N GLU A 109 8.16 7.78 0.01
CA GLU A 109 8.59 8.09 1.38
C GLU A 109 7.45 8.53 2.28
N VAL A 110 6.21 8.50 1.80
CA VAL A 110 5.05 8.81 2.62
C VAL A 110 4.74 7.62 3.52
N ILE A 111 4.78 7.87 4.82
CA ILE A 111 4.47 6.85 5.81
C ILE A 111 3.28 7.33 6.63
N LEU A 112 2.20 6.57 6.60
CA LEU A 112 1.01 6.86 7.37
C LEU A 112 0.92 5.86 8.51
N VAL A 113 1.01 6.37 9.74
CA VAL A 113 0.97 5.54 10.94
C VAL A 113 -0.42 5.62 11.56
N PRO A 114 -1.20 4.51 11.54
CA PRO A 114 -2.53 4.49 12.12
C PRO A 114 -2.47 4.79 13.62
N GLY A 115 -3.39 5.60 14.10
CA GLY A 115 -3.57 5.86 15.52
C GLY A 115 -2.78 7.02 16.10
N GLU A 116 -1.90 7.66 15.34
CA GLU A 116 -1.14 8.83 15.80
C GLU A 116 -1.80 10.17 15.45
N GLY A 117 -2.91 10.15 14.74
CA GLY A 117 -3.69 11.35 14.44
C GLY A 117 -3.02 12.34 13.50
N SER A 118 -1.83 12.07 13.03
CA SER A 118 -1.13 12.91 12.08
C SER A 118 -0.38 12.07 11.06
N ALA A 119 -0.45 12.47 9.80
CA ALA A 119 0.38 11.90 8.76
C ALA A 119 1.78 12.49 8.89
N SER A 120 2.77 11.61 9.01
CA SER A 120 4.16 11.99 8.90
C SER A 120 4.57 11.92 7.44
N TRP A 121 4.97 13.04 6.88
CA TRP A 121 5.44 13.11 5.50
C TRP A 121 6.94 13.26 5.50
N SER A 122 7.61 12.30 4.88
CA SER A 122 9.02 12.43 4.59
C SER A 122 9.18 12.62 3.09
N THR A 123 9.61 13.81 2.69
CA THR A 123 9.85 14.14 1.28
C THR A 123 11.33 14.09 0.94
N GLY A 124 12.05 13.44 1.76
CA GLY A 124 13.45 13.17 1.71
C GLY A 124 14.26 13.52 0.57
#